data_b29845d952eb22bde4ef617d21855018
#
_entry.id   b29845d952eb22bde4ef617d21855018
#
_cell.length_a   1.000
_cell.length_b   1.000
_cell.length_c   1.000
_cell.angle_alpha   90.00
_cell.angle_beta   90.00
_cell.angle_gamma   90.00
#
_symmetry.space_group_name_H-M   'P 1'
#
loop_
_entity.id
_entity.type
_entity.pdbx_description
1 polymer ?
#
loop_
_entity_poly.entity_id
_entity_poly.type
_entity_poly.pdbx_seq_one_letter_code
_entity_poly.pdbx_strand_id
1 'polypeptide(L)'
;VDRRAAAARRRRSAAAVLAGVVAALLSTAPAGALEAPDGAAPVEPVPVGEPVSWGVAPASAPTFDLVLDPGATVTDELVVTNHGDVPLDLAVYAADAFTSPTGALDVLPAGTPSEDLGAWITPDAARVAVGPDERVTVPFTLTVPAGATPGDHTAALVTSLVTGAGEGGVAVDRRLGTRVLVRVAGDLVPSAAITAVHAAYTGAWNPAGTGDAQVSYTVTNTGNVRLKGPLSATVASGVGSVSVPLGDLPELLPGGAITLTGTVSGVAPLGWLRASVTLTPVVATPASTTLPDGAASHPVPLATGEGHLWAVPWSALALATLLVGAVLGWRALRRRARVRFEAAVDAALAAR
;
A
#
# COMPACT_ATOMS: atom_id res chain seq x y z
N VAL A 1 28.38 5.58 71.74
CA VAL A 1 28.52 6.80 70.87
C VAL A 1 28.40 6.49 69.38
N ASP A 2 28.09 5.29 68.87
CA ASP A 2 28.19 5.07 67.37
C ASP A 2 26.96 4.50 66.68
N ARG A 3 25.78 4.56 67.25
CA ARG A 3 24.55 4.08 66.58
C ARG A 3 23.69 5.17 65.94
N ARG A 4 23.96 6.46 66.19
CA ARG A 4 23.20 7.57 65.62
C ARG A 4 23.76 8.08 64.26
N ALA A 5 25.01 7.87 63.97
CA ALA A 5 25.67 8.26 62.73
C ALA A 5 25.34 7.36 61.50
N ALA A 6 25.07 6.07 61.78
CA ALA A 6 24.73 5.12 60.72
C ALA A 6 23.31 5.27 60.15
N ALA A 7 22.35 5.78 60.96
CA ALA A 7 20.97 5.98 60.53
C ALA A 7 20.81 7.24 59.63
N ALA A 8 21.67 8.24 59.78
CA ALA A 8 21.67 9.45 58.96
C ALA A 8 22.23 9.25 57.57
N ARG A 9 23.20 8.36 57.39
CA ARG A 9 23.77 8.04 56.06
C ARG A 9 22.83 7.20 55.20
N ARG A 10 22.02 6.30 55.75
CA ARG A 10 21.05 5.52 54.97
C ARG A 10 19.84 6.33 54.48
N ARG A 11 19.53 7.47 55.10
CA ARG A 11 18.44 8.32 54.66
C ARG A 11 18.78 9.26 53.52
N ARG A 12 20.07 9.55 53.29
CA ARG A 12 20.53 10.38 52.13
C ARG A 12 20.66 9.57 50.83
N SER A 13 20.90 8.24 50.93
CA SER A 13 21.04 7.38 49.76
C SER A 13 19.70 7.01 49.07
N ALA A 14 18.59 7.00 49.83
CA ALA A 14 17.27 6.67 49.26
C ALA A 14 16.58 7.84 48.54
N ALA A 15 16.99 9.08 48.87
CA ALA A 15 16.45 10.28 48.19
C ALA A 15 17.21 10.60 46.90
N ALA A 16 18.45 10.13 46.76
CA ALA A 16 19.28 10.36 45.58
C ALA A 16 18.96 9.43 44.41
N VAL A 17 18.38 8.24 44.64
CA VAL A 17 18.02 7.28 43.60
C VAL A 17 16.71 7.63 42.89
N LEU A 18 15.78 8.30 43.56
CA LEU A 18 14.52 8.72 42.92
C LEU A 18 14.68 10.01 42.08
N ALA A 19 15.68 10.83 42.35
CA ALA A 19 15.98 12.04 41.56
C ALA A 19 16.76 11.71 40.27
N GLY A 20 17.50 10.59 40.25
CA GLY A 20 18.31 10.20 39.10
C GLY A 20 17.53 9.62 37.92
N VAL A 21 16.35 9.03 38.17
CA VAL A 21 15.54 8.38 37.12
C VAL A 21 14.68 9.38 36.34
N VAL A 22 14.34 10.52 36.93
CA VAL A 22 13.57 11.58 36.24
C VAL A 22 14.48 12.52 35.43
N ALA A 23 15.75 12.64 35.75
CA ALA A 23 16.70 13.49 35.02
C ALA A 23 17.27 12.82 33.74
N ALA A 24 17.19 11.50 33.60
CA ALA A 24 17.69 10.77 32.43
C ALA A 24 16.75 10.80 31.21
N LEU A 25 15.53 11.32 31.36
CA LEU A 25 14.52 11.38 30.28
C LEU A 25 14.43 12.74 29.58
N LEU A 26 15.29 13.70 29.92
CA LEU A 26 15.27 15.05 29.34
C LEU A 26 16.58 15.45 28.63
N SER A 27 17.43 14.48 28.30
CA SER A 27 18.60 14.76 27.44
C SER A 27 18.14 14.78 25.98
N THR A 28 17.67 15.89 25.52
CA THR A 28 17.59 16.20 24.08
C THR A 28 19.01 16.35 23.56
N ALA A 29 19.45 15.38 22.76
CA ALA A 29 20.68 15.53 21.99
C ALA A 29 20.54 16.75 21.05
N PRO A 30 21.56 17.62 20.93
CA PRO A 30 21.52 18.64 19.92
C PRO A 30 21.55 17.98 18.55
N ALA A 31 20.58 18.31 17.70
CA ALA A 31 20.63 17.97 16.29
C ALA A 31 21.90 18.63 15.71
N GLY A 32 22.92 17.84 15.47
CA GLY A 32 24.07 18.27 14.67
C GLY A 32 23.53 18.61 13.28
N ALA A 33 23.64 19.87 12.91
CA ALA A 33 23.48 20.29 11.53
C ALA A 33 24.54 19.54 10.71
N LEU A 34 24.10 18.60 9.87
CA LEU A 34 24.92 18.08 8.79
C LEU A 34 25.15 19.26 7.84
N GLU A 35 26.33 19.84 7.92
CA GLU A 35 26.84 20.77 6.92
C GLU A 35 26.83 20.03 5.58
N ALA A 36 25.99 20.47 4.66
CA ALA A 36 26.00 20.00 3.28
C ALA A 36 27.40 20.33 2.69
N PRO A 37 28.02 19.42 1.91
CA PRO A 37 29.27 19.72 1.25
C PRO A 37 29.04 20.88 0.27
N ASP A 38 29.64 22.01 0.59
CA ASP A 38 29.73 23.19 -0.25
C ASP A 38 30.60 22.80 -1.47
N GLY A 39 30.01 22.73 -2.65
CA GLY A 39 30.80 22.43 -3.86
C GLY A 39 30.09 21.69 -4.99
N ALA A 40 28.77 21.47 -4.92
CA ALA A 40 28.03 21.07 -6.09
C ALA A 40 27.94 22.27 -7.06
N ALA A 41 28.75 22.26 -8.11
CA ALA A 41 28.58 23.17 -9.24
C ALA A 41 27.12 23.13 -9.71
N PRO A 42 26.51 24.26 -10.10
CA PRO A 42 25.17 24.26 -10.66
C PRO A 42 25.17 23.28 -11.84
N VAL A 43 24.37 22.22 -11.75
CA VAL A 43 24.12 21.35 -12.90
C VAL A 43 23.38 22.23 -13.89
N GLU A 44 24.07 22.65 -14.96
CA GLU A 44 23.41 23.33 -16.06
C GLU A 44 22.27 22.42 -16.54
N PRO A 45 21.03 22.95 -16.71
CA PRO A 45 19.94 22.16 -17.24
C PRO A 45 20.37 21.63 -18.59
N VAL A 46 20.44 20.30 -18.72
CA VAL A 46 20.62 19.63 -20.01
C VAL A 46 19.56 20.21 -20.94
N PRO A 47 19.91 20.71 -22.13
CA PRO A 47 18.93 21.25 -23.06
C PRO A 47 17.87 20.21 -23.30
N VAL A 48 16.66 20.47 -22.81
CA VAL A 48 15.48 19.64 -23.07
C VAL A 48 15.26 19.79 -24.57
N GLY A 49 15.52 18.71 -25.33
CA GLY A 49 15.21 18.67 -26.75
C GLY A 49 13.75 19.09 -26.95
N GLU A 50 13.41 19.55 -28.15
CA GLU A 50 12.08 20.04 -28.47
C GLU A 50 10.98 19.14 -27.89
N PRO A 51 9.90 19.74 -27.36
CA PRO A 51 8.86 18.98 -26.65
C PRO A 51 8.19 18.00 -27.60
N VAL A 52 8.54 16.73 -27.47
CA VAL A 52 7.95 15.65 -28.24
C VAL A 52 6.65 15.24 -27.58
N SER A 53 5.54 15.26 -28.32
CA SER A 53 4.22 14.87 -27.84
C SER A 53 3.49 14.05 -28.89
N TRP A 54 3.03 12.87 -28.53
CA TRP A 54 2.17 12.05 -29.38
C TRP A 54 1.10 11.33 -28.55
N GLY A 55 0.07 10.84 -29.23
CA GLY A 55 -1.01 10.07 -28.63
C GLY A 55 -1.22 8.75 -29.37
N VAL A 56 -1.74 7.75 -28.67
CA VAL A 56 -2.15 6.46 -29.23
C VAL A 56 -3.56 6.12 -28.76
N ALA A 57 -4.39 5.64 -29.68
CA ALA A 57 -5.76 5.25 -29.39
C ALA A 57 -6.23 4.14 -30.35
N PRO A 58 -7.23 3.32 -29.97
CA PRO A 58 -7.95 2.49 -30.92
C PRO A 58 -8.66 3.31 -32.00
N ALA A 59 -8.78 2.78 -33.20
CA ALA A 59 -9.48 3.48 -34.29
C ALA A 59 -11.01 3.43 -34.14
N SER A 60 -11.52 2.28 -33.69
CA SER A 60 -12.95 1.94 -33.76
C SER A 60 -13.69 2.00 -32.43
N ALA A 61 -13.00 2.01 -31.29
CA ALA A 61 -13.58 1.92 -29.96
C ALA A 61 -12.76 2.74 -28.94
N PRO A 62 -13.29 3.09 -27.77
CA PRO A 62 -12.52 3.79 -26.74
C PRO A 62 -11.37 2.92 -26.13
N THR A 63 -11.51 1.59 -26.18
CA THR A 63 -10.54 0.62 -25.68
C THR A 63 -10.60 -0.67 -26.48
N PHE A 64 -9.48 -1.37 -26.63
CA PHE A 64 -9.47 -2.74 -27.12
C PHE A 64 -9.87 -3.68 -25.98
N ASP A 65 -11.14 -4.07 -25.93
CA ASP A 65 -11.68 -4.98 -24.91
C ASP A 65 -12.61 -5.99 -25.57
N LEU A 66 -12.08 -7.17 -25.86
CA LEU A 66 -12.64 -8.15 -26.76
C LEU A 66 -13.00 -9.45 -26.01
N VAL A 67 -14.03 -10.15 -26.49
CA VAL A 67 -14.34 -11.53 -26.08
C VAL A 67 -14.17 -12.41 -27.30
N LEU A 68 -13.25 -13.38 -27.22
CA LEU A 68 -12.84 -14.20 -28.36
C LEU A 68 -12.81 -15.68 -28.00
N ASP A 69 -13.13 -16.53 -28.96
CA ASP A 69 -12.96 -17.96 -28.84
C ASP A 69 -11.49 -18.39 -29.07
N PRO A 70 -11.03 -19.50 -28.47
CA PRO A 70 -9.75 -20.09 -28.82
C PRO A 70 -9.64 -20.35 -30.32
N GLY A 71 -8.53 -19.95 -30.95
CA GLY A 71 -8.31 -20.05 -32.40
C GLY A 71 -8.89 -18.89 -33.21
N ALA A 72 -9.59 -17.94 -32.61
CA ALA A 72 -10.13 -16.78 -33.32
C ALA A 72 -9.02 -15.83 -33.75
N THR A 73 -9.22 -15.17 -34.90
CA THR A 73 -8.35 -14.12 -35.41
C THR A 73 -9.18 -12.86 -35.67
N VAL A 74 -8.67 -11.72 -35.21
CA VAL A 74 -9.29 -10.39 -35.39
C VAL A 74 -8.22 -9.42 -35.88
N THR A 75 -8.62 -8.54 -36.80
CA THR A 75 -7.79 -7.39 -37.25
C THR A 75 -8.43 -6.12 -36.70
N ASP A 76 -7.61 -5.21 -36.16
CA ASP A 76 -8.03 -3.89 -35.72
C ASP A 76 -6.91 -2.88 -35.96
N GLU A 77 -7.08 -1.64 -35.61
CA GLU A 77 -6.19 -0.56 -35.98
C GLU A 77 -5.82 0.31 -34.79
N LEU A 78 -4.51 0.59 -34.66
CA LEU A 78 -3.97 1.56 -33.73
C LEU A 78 -3.79 2.91 -34.44
N VAL A 79 -4.35 3.96 -33.89
CA VAL A 79 -4.16 5.33 -34.38
C VAL A 79 -3.05 5.99 -33.57
N VAL A 80 -2.02 6.46 -34.25
CA VAL A 80 -0.91 7.24 -33.68
C VAL A 80 -1.06 8.68 -34.19
N THR A 81 -1.09 9.65 -33.27
CA THR A 81 -1.20 11.07 -33.60
C THR A 81 0.02 11.80 -33.03
N ASN A 82 0.74 12.50 -33.86
CA ASN A 82 1.79 13.42 -33.45
C ASN A 82 1.15 14.79 -33.13
N HIS A 83 1.38 15.29 -31.90
CA HIS A 83 0.89 16.61 -31.44
C HIS A 83 2.04 17.63 -31.37
N GLY A 84 3.21 17.30 -31.87
CA GLY A 84 4.38 18.15 -31.88
C GLY A 84 4.75 18.64 -33.28
N ASP A 85 5.68 19.58 -33.34
CA ASP A 85 6.14 20.24 -34.55
C ASP A 85 7.25 19.49 -35.30
N VAL A 86 7.75 18.38 -34.72
CA VAL A 86 8.82 17.56 -35.28
C VAL A 86 8.31 16.20 -35.73
N PRO A 87 8.80 15.69 -36.88
CA PRO A 87 8.45 14.35 -37.31
C PRO A 87 8.99 13.30 -36.32
N LEU A 88 8.20 12.26 -36.07
CA LEU A 88 8.52 11.16 -35.16
C LEU A 88 8.70 9.87 -35.95
N ASP A 89 9.72 9.09 -35.57
CA ASP A 89 9.91 7.71 -36.05
C ASP A 89 9.78 6.79 -34.84
N LEU A 90 8.59 6.21 -34.67
CA LEU A 90 8.20 5.44 -33.50
C LEU A 90 8.35 3.94 -33.78
N ALA A 91 8.98 3.20 -32.89
CA ALA A 91 8.86 1.75 -32.86
C ALA A 91 7.47 1.35 -32.39
N VAL A 92 6.87 0.32 -33.00
CA VAL A 92 5.57 -0.23 -32.65
C VAL A 92 5.73 -1.70 -32.30
N TYR A 93 5.26 -2.11 -31.13
CA TYR A 93 5.32 -3.49 -30.67
C TYR A 93 4.18 -3.82 -29.71
N ALA A 94 3.89 -5.10 -29.54
CA ALA A 94 3.00 -5.60 -28.50
C ALA A 94 3.81 -6.17 -27.35
N ALA A 95 3.34 -5.97 -26.12
CA ALA A 95 3.98 -6.48 -24.93
C ALA A 95 2.94 -6.92 -23.88
N ASP A 96 3.25 -8.01 -23.17
CA ASP A 96 2.42 -8.45 -22.05
C ASP A 96 2.37 -7.39 -20.97
N ALA A 97 1.19 -7.23 -20.39
CA ALA A 97 0.96 -6.31 -19.28
C ALA A 97 0.80 -7.07 -17.96
N PHE A 98 1.29 -6.48 -16.90
CA PHE A 98 1.24 -7.04 -15.54
C PHE A 98 0.88 -5.96 -14.52
N THR A 99 0.43 -6.41 -13.35
CA THR A 99 0.21 -5.49 -12.22
C THR A 99 1.52 -5.30 -11.47
N SER A 100 1.99 -4.06 -11.39
CA SER A 100 3.17 -3.71 -10.60
C SER A 100 2.90 -3.85 -9.09
N PRO A 101 3.91 -3.94 -8.24
CA PRO A 101 3.72 -4.00 -6.77
C PRO A 101 2.96 -2.81 -6.18
N THR A 102 2.93 -1.69 -6.88
CA THR A 102 2.17 -0.48 -6.51
C THR A 102 0.73 -0.49 -7.02
N GLY A 103 0.33 -1.52 -7.78
CA GLY A 103 -1.01 -1.67 -8.36
C GLY A 103 -1.22 -0.94 -9.67
N ALA A 104 -0.18 -0.33 -10.23
CA ALA A 104 -0.26 0.22 -11.57
C ALA A 104 -0.13 -0.89 -12.64
N LEU A 105 -0.80 -0.70 -13.77
CA LEU A 105 -0.56 -1.53 -14.93
C LEU A 105 0.79 -1.13 -15.54
N ASP A 106 1.66 -2.09 -15.76
CA ASP A 106 2.94 -1.92 -16.43
C ASP A 106 3.07 -2.92 -17.57
N VAL A 107 4.03 -2.72 -18.46
CA VAL A 107 4.26 -3.56 -19.64
C VAL A 107 5.71 -4.00 -19.71
N LEU A 108 5.94 -5.17 -20.31
CA LEU A 108 7.30 -5.66 -20.53
C LEU A 108 8.12 -4.65 -21.34
N PRO A 109 9.41 -4.46 -21.01
CA PRO A 109 10.31 -3.61 -21.79
C PRO A 109 10.47 -4.08 -23.25
N ALA A 110 10.77 -3.16 -24.15
CA ALA A 110 11.08 -3.50 -25.53
C ALA A 110 12.20 -4.55 -25.60
N GLY A 111 12.01 -5.55 -26.46
CA GLY A 111 12.96 -6.65 -26.61
C GLY A 111 12.82 -7.80 -25.59
N THR A 112 11.96 -7.65 -24.59
CA THR A 112 11.58 -8.78 -23.72
C THR A 112 10.50 -9.60 -24.43
N PRO A 113 10.69 -10.91 -24.62
CA PRO A 113 9.66 -11.74 -25.25
C PRO A 113 8.38 -11.77 -24.40
N SER A 114 7.25 -11.59 -25.06
CA SER A 114 5.92 -11.83 -24.46
C SER A 114 5.58 -13.30 -24.58
N GLU A 115 4.93 -13.86 -23.56
CA GLU A 115 4.54 -15.27 -23.48
C GLU A 115 3.02 -15.45 -23.55
N ASP A 116 2.25 -14.37 -23.33
CA ASP A 116 0.79 -14.36 -23.31
C ASP A 116 0.25 -13.46 -24.45
N LEU A 117 -0.75 -12.65 -24.18
CA LEU A 117 -1.49 -11.85 -25.17
C LEU A 117 -0.55 -10.98 -26.05
N GLY A 118 0.53 -10.48 -25.50
CA GLY A 118 1.51 -9.72 -26.28
C GLY A 118 2.15 -10.53 -27.42
N ALA A 119 2.27 -11.85 -27.24
CA ALA A 119 2.76 -12.77 -28.28
C ALA A 119 1.71 -13.08 -29.37
N TRP A 120 0.41 -12.87 -29.05
CA TRP A 120 -0.69 -13.14 -29.99
C TRP A 120 -0.97 -11.95 -30.90
N ILE A 121 -0.43 -10.77 -30.61
CA ILE A 121 -0.62 -9.55 -31.37
C ILE A 121 0.58 -9.30 -32.27
N THR A 122 0.32 -9.13 -33.56
CA THR A 122 1.32 -8.81 -34.56
C THR A 122 0.96 -7.48 -35.23
N PRO A 123 1.64 -6.37 -34.94
CA PRO A 123 1.51 -5.14 -35.70
C PRO A 123 2.02 -5.34 -37.13
N ASP A 124 1.33 -4.78 -38.13
CA ASP A 124 1.72 -4.87 -39.54
C ASP A 124 3.02 -4.12 -39.84
N ALA A 125 3.34 -3.13 -39.00
CA ALA A 125 4.58 -2.36 -39.09
C ALA A 125 5.30 -2.30 -37.74
N ALA A 126 6.58 -2.65 -37.71
CA ALA A 126 7.40 -2.52 -36.50
C ALA A 126 7.85 -1.07 -36.23
N ARG A 127 7.69 -0.16 -37.18
CA ARG A 127 8.00 1.27 -37.09
C ARG A 127 6.98 2.07 -37.87
N VAL A 128 6.68 3.27 -37.37
CA VAL A 128 5.79 4.22 -38.03
C VAL A 128 6.41 5.62 -37.99
N ALA A 129 6.49 6.25 -39.18
CA ALA A 129 6.86 7.66 -39.28
C ALA A 129 5.57 8.51 -39.24
N VAL A 130 5.55 9.52 -38.38
CA VAL A 130 4.40 10.40 -38.20
C VAL A 130 4.88 11.85 -38.28
N GLY A 131 4.47 12.57 -39.32
CA GLY A 131 4.79 13.98 -39.51
C GLY A 131 4.19 14.88 -38.43
N PRO A 132 4.56 16.17 -38.39
CA PRO A 132 3.96 17.14 -37.49
C PRO A 132 2.43 17.22 -37.69
N ASP A 133 1.68 17.25 -36.61
CA ASP A 133 0.21 17.29 -36.61
C ASP A 133 -0.47 16.18 -37.44
N GLU A 134 0.28 15.14 -37.78
CA GLU A 134 -0.21 14.02 -38.58
C GLU A 134 -0.82 12.92 -37.70
N ARG A 135 -1.75 12.20 -38.34
CA ARG A 135 -2.35 10.97 -37.78
C ARG A 135 -2.08 9.82 -38.75
N VAL A 136 -1.51 8.75 -38.21
CA VAL A 136 -1.24 7.53 -38.97
C VAL A 136 -1.92 6.34 -38.29
N THR A 137 -2.51 5.47 -39.12
CA THR A 137 -3.15 4.23 -38.64
C THR A 137 -2.21 3.07 -38.88
N VAL A 138 -2.00 2.25 -37.84
CA VAL A 138 -1.20 1.04 -37.87
C VAL A 138 -2.11 -0.15 -37.64
N PRO A 139 -2.39 -0.95 -38.69
CA PRO A 139 -3.15 -2.19 -38.53
C PRO A 139 -2.39 -3.19 -37.69
N PHE A 140 -3.09 -4.06 -37.01
CA PHE A 140 -2.52 -5.22 -36.33
C PHE A 140 -3.44 -6.42 -36.42
N THR A 141 -2.87 -7.60 -36.33
CA THR A 141 -3.61 -8.87 -36.27
C THR A 141 -3.43 -9.48 -34.90
N LEU A 142 -4.54 -9.88 -34.26
CA LEU A 142 -4.59 -10.62 -33.01
C LEU A 142 -5.08 -12.03 -33.32
N THR A 143 -4.29 -13.05 -33.01
CA THR A 143 -4.64 -14.45 -33.20
C THR A 143 -4.56 -15.18 -31.87
N VAL A 144 -5.72 -15.58 -31.35
CA VAL A 144 -5.80 -16.39 -30.11
C VAL A 144 -5.36 -17.83 -30.43
N PRO A 145 -4.37 -18.37 -29.72
CA PRO A 145 -4.00 -19.78 -29.92
C PRO A 145 -5.16 -20.73 -29.66
N ALA A 146 -5.25 -21.81 -30.39
CA ALA A 146 -6.29 -22.83 -30.15
C ALA A 146 -6.19 -23.49 -28.78
N GLY A 147 -5.01 -23.47 -28.15
CA GLY A 147 -4.76 -23.96 -26.80
C GLY A 147 -4.72 -22.85 -25.72
N ALA A 148 -5.18 -21.62 -26.03
CA ALA A 148 -5.21 -20.54 -25.07
C ALA A 148 -6.07 -20.91 -23.84
N THR A 149 -5.61 -20.54 -22.67
CA THR A 149 -6.35 -20.77 -21.42
C THR A 149 -7.58 -19.85 -21.35
N PRO A 150 -8.75 -20.33 -20.90
CA PRO A 150 -9.90 -19.47 -20.66
C PRO A 150 -9.60 -18.38 -19.61
N GLY A 151 -10.16 -17.19 -19.82
CA GLY A 151 -10.04 -16.10 -18.88
C GLY A 151 -9.56 -14.80 -19.51
N ASP A 152 -9.15 -13.86 -18.68
CA ASP A 152 -8.70 -12.53 -19.10
C ASP A 152 -7.19 -12.50 -19.33
N HIS A 153 -6.80 -12.08 -20.52
CA HIS A 153 -5.41 -11.83 -20.92
C HIS A 153 -5.22 -10.34 -21.20
N THR A 154 -4.07 -9.81 -20.85
CA THR A 154 -3.83 -8.36 -20.95
C THR A 154 -2.46 -8.08 -21.56
N ALA A 155 -2.46 -7.22 -22.56
CA ALA A 155 -1.27 -6.71 -23.21
C ALA A 155 -1.41 -5.21 -23.49
N ALA A 156 -0.38 -4.60 -24.03
CA ALA A 156 -0.46 -3.28 -24.62
C ALA A 156 0.17 -3.27 -26.00
N LEU A 157 -0.42 -2.47 -26.90
CA LEU A 157 0.24 -1.99 -28.09
C LEU A 157 1.01 -0.72 -27.71
N VAL A 158 2.32 -0.77 -27.85
CA VAL A 158 3.25 0.25 -27.38
C VAL A 158 3.92 0.93 -28.55
N THR A 159 3.97 2.25 -28.50
CA THR A 159 4.83 3.07 -29.35
C THR A 159 6.00 3.59 -28.53
N SER A 160 7.21 3.54 -29.04
CA SER A 160 8.43 3.92 -28.35
C SER A 160 9.29 4.85 -29.20
N LEU A 161 9.80 5.90 -28.55
CA LEU A 161 10.77 6.84 -29.11
C LEU A 161 12.02 6.86 -28.24
N VAL A 162 13.13 6.40 -28.79
CA VAL A 162 14.43 6.49 -28.14
C VAL A 162 15.14 7.78 -28.56
N THR A 163 15.45 8.64 -27.59
CA THR A 163 16.17 9.91 -27.83
C THR A 163 17.43 9.96 -26.98
N GLY A 164 18.47 10.70 -27.43
CA GLY A 164 19.62 11.03 -26.61
C GLY A 164 20.77 10.02 -26.62
N ALA A 165 20.88 9.12 -27.59
CA ALA A 165 22.04 8.24 -27.76
C ALA A 165 23.22 8.94 -28.45
N GLY A 166 23.73 10.06 -27.89
CA GLY A 166 25.02 10.65 -28.30
C GLY A 166 26.17 10.10 -27.43
N GLU A 167 27.43 10.29 -27.86
CA GLU A 167 28.64 9.82 -27.15
C GLU A 167 28.60 10.27 -25.65
N GLY A 168 28.43 9.29 -24.75
CA GLY A 168 28.39 9.52 -23.29
C GLY A 168 27.05 9.99 -22.71
N GLY A 169 26.01 10.11 -23.55
CA GLY A 169 24.67 10.53 -23.08
C GLY A 169 23.79 9.38 -22.58
N VAL A 170 22.82 9.70 -21.74
CA VAL A 170 21.77 8.77 -21.29
C VAL A 170 20.72 8.67 -22.40
N ALA A 171 20.48 7.46 -22.92
CA ALA A 171 19.36 7.20 -23.81
C ALA A 171 18.06 7.20 -23.02
N VAL A 172 17.09 8.02 -23.42
CA VAL A 172 15.76 8.05 -22.84
C VAL A 172 14.77 7.39 -23.78
N ASP A 173 14.19 6.28 -23.35
CA ASP A 173 13.10 5.58 -24.03
C ASP A 173 11.75 6.10 -23.51
N ARG A 174 11.07 6.88 -24.36
CA ARG A 174 9.72 7.38 -24.06
C ARG A 174 8.71 6.42 -24.68
N ARG A 175 7.85 5.85 -23.87
CA ARG A 175 6.86 4.87 -24.30
C ARG A 175 5.46 5.35 -24.01
N LEU A 176 4.57 5.14 -24.96
CA LEU A 176 3.13 5.35 -24.80
C LEU A 176 2.41 4.13 -25.38
N GLY A 177 1.51 3.55 -24.60
CA GLY A 177 0.78 2.35 -25.01
C GLY A 177 -0.72 2.48 -24.79
N THR A 178 -1.47 1.74 -25.59
CA THR A 178 -2.90 1.50 -25.34
C THR A 178 -3.11 0.06 -24.91
N ARG A 179 -3.95 -0.13 -23.92
CA ARG A 179 -4.26 -1.42 -23.32
C ARG A 179 -5.11 -2.26 -24.28
N VAL A 180 -4.74 -3.54 -24.42
CA VAL A 180 -5.51 -4.56 -25.12
C VAL A 180 -5.96 -5.59 -24.09
N LEU A 181 -7.25 -5.83 -24.02
CA LEU A 181 -7.89 -6.76 -23.10
C LEU A 181 -8.61 -7.80 -23.93
N VAL A 182 -8.33 -9.06 -23.68
CA VAL A 182 -8.99 -10.19 -24.34
C VAL A 182 -9.50 -11.14 -23.30
N ARG A 183 -10.80 -11.41 -23.33
CA ARG A 183 -11.38 -12.52 -22.59
C ARG A 183 -11.52 -13.71 -23.51
N VAL A 184 -10.75 -14.76 -23.26
CA VAL A 184 -10.87 -16.04 -23.96
C VAL A 184 -12.05 -16.79 -23.39
N ALA A 185 -12.97 -17.22 -24.28
CA ALA A 185 -14.17 -17.96 -23.90
C ALA A 185 -13.83 -19.30 -23.25
N GLY A 186 -14.61 -19.70 -22.23
CA GLY A 186 -14.46 -20.94 -21.50
C GLY A 186 -14.82 -20.78 -20.03
N ASP A 187 -14.29 -21.67 -19.18
CA ASP A 187 -14.61 -21.68 -17.76
C ASP A 187 -13.94 -20.52 -17.02
N LEU A 188 -14.74 -19.59 -16.51
CA LEU A 188 -14.27 -18.46 -15.72
C LEU A 188 -14.28 -18.85 -14.23
N VAL A 189 -13.12 -18.72 -13.58
CA VAL A 189 -12.90 -19.06 -12.17
C VAL A 189 -12.44 -17.80 -11.41
N PRO A 190 -13.38 -16.92 -11.00
CA PRO A 190 -13.02 -15.76 -10.21
C PRO A 190 -12.60 -16.15 -8.80
N SER A 191 -11.40 -15.79 -8.39
CA SER A 191 -10.86 -16.10 -7.06
C SER A 191 -9.85 -15.05 -6.62
N ALA A 192 -9.90 -14.69 -5.34
CA ALA A 192 -8.91 -13.79 -4.73
C ALA A 192 -8.48 -14.31 -3.37
N ALA A 193 -7.25 -14.02 -2.99
CA ALA A 193 -6.70 -14.30 -1.67
C ALA A 193 -6.17 -13.02 -1.02
N ILE A 194 -6.40 -12.88 0.30
CA ILE A 194 -5.78 -11.83 1.10
C ILE A 194 -4.76 -12.48 2.03
N THR A 195 -3.53 -12.02 1.94
CA THR A 195 -2.39 -12.55 2.69
C THR A 195 -1.59 -11.43 3.35
N ALA A 196 -0.60 -11.79 4.16
CA ALA A 196 0.32 -10.87 4.81
C ALA A 196 -0.40 -9.70 5.55
N VAL A 197 -1.47 -10.02 6.30
CA VAL A 197 -2.18 -9.02 7.08
C VAL A 197 -1.35 -8.67 8.32
N HIS A 198 -0.79 -7.47 8.32
CA HIS A 198 -0.05 -6.90 9.43
C HIS A 198 -0.81 -5.70 9.98
N ALA A 199 -0.96 -5.64 11.29
CA ALA A 199 -1.64 -4.51 11.92
C ALA A 199 -0.79 -3.93 13.05
N ALA A 200 -0.71 -2.61 13.11
CA ALA A 200 -0.01 -1.86 14.14
C ALA A 200 -0.99 -0.86 14.79
N TYR A 201 -0.93 -0.75 16.12
CA TYR A 201 -1.79 0.17 16.88
C TYR A 201 -1.02 1.41 17.29
N THR A 202 -1.60 2.57 17.03
CA THR A 202 -1.14 3.86 17.54
C THR A 202 -2.16 4.38 18.56
N GLY A 203 -1.79 4.33 19.83
CA GLY A 203 -2.66 4.69 20.95
C GLY A 203 -2.86 6.19 21.12
N ALA A 204 -4.03 6.58 21.67
CA ALA A 204 -4.26 7.93 22.13
C ALA A 204 -3.50 8.21 23.45
N TRP A 205 -3.09 9.47 23.62
CA TRP A 205 -2.50 9.94 24.88
C TRP A 205 -3.53 9.98 26.04
N ASN A 206 -4.82 10.08 25.69
CA ASN A 206 -5.93 10.01 26.65
C ASN A 206 -6.13 8.56 27.14
N PRO A 207 -6.09 8.27 28.47
CA PRO A 207 -6.25 6.92 29.01
C PRO A 207 -7.62 6.27 28.76
N ALA A 208 -8.65 7.07 28.50
CA ALA A 208 -9.99 6.60 28.12
C ALA A 208 -10.28 6.74 26.62
N GLY A 209 -9.27 7.14 25.83
CA GLY A 209 -9.41 7.38 24.40
C GLY A 209 -9.26 6.11 23.58
N THR A 210 -9.73 6.20 22.34
CA THR A 210 -9.47 5.24 21.28
C THR A 210 -8.24 5.67 20.47
N GLY A 211 -7.61 4.74 19.79
CA GLY A 211 -6.50 5.00 18.86
C GLY A 211 -6.82 4.49 17.47
N ASP A 212 -5.80 4.46 16.63
CA ASP A 212 -5.88 4.03 15.25
C ASP A 212 -5.11 2.72 15.05
N ALA A 213 -5.69 1.81 14.28
CA ALA A 213 -5.01 0.61 13.81
C ALA A 213 -4.67 0.79 12.33
N GLN A 214 -3.38 0.83 12.01
CA GLN A 214 -2.90 0.79 10.65
C GLN A 214 -2.78 -0.67 10.22
N VAL A 215 -3.45 -1.03 9.13
CA VAL A 215 -3.48 -2.40 8.60
C VAL A 215 -2.84 -2.41 7.22
N SER A 216 -1.82 -3.25 7.03
CA SER A 216 -1.18 -3.52 5.74
C SER A 216 -1.52 -4.94 5.33
N TYR A 217 -1.84 -5.16 4.06
CA TYR A 217 -2.28 -6.47 3.55
C TYR A 217 -1.98 -6.58 2.07
N THR A 218 -1.84 -7.82 1.59
CA THR A 218 -1.62 -8.12 0.17
C THR A 218 -2.84 -8.83 -0.39
N VAL A 219 -3.40 -8.29 -1.47
CA VAL A 219 -4.47 -8.91 -2.25
C VAL A 219 -3.85 -9.54 -3.49
N THR A 220 -4.13 -10.80 -3.72
CA THR A 220 -3.69 -11.55 -4.90
C THR A 220 -4.91 -12.06 -5.65
N ASN A 221 -4.97 -11.84 -6.94
CA ASN A 221 -5.94 -12.47 -7.82
C ASN A 221 -5.45 -13.88 -8.16
N THR A 222 -6.09 -14.89 -7.60
CA THR A 222 -5.77 -16.31 -7.81
C THR A 222 -6.66 -16.98 -8.87
N GLY A 223 -7.57 -16.20 -9.45
CA GLY A 223 -8.44 -16.62 -10.53
C GLY A 223 -7.89 -16.31 -11.92
N ASN A 224 -8.70 -16.58 -12.94
CA ASN A 224 -8.39 -16.35 -14.34
C ASN A 224 -9.13 -15.14 -14.95
N VAL A 225 -9.78 -14.32 -14.15
CA VAL A 225 -10.50 -13.12 -14.59
C VAL A 225 -10.04 -11.89 -13.82
N ARG A 226 -10.14 -10.73 -14.45
CA ARG A 226 -9.85 -9.44 -13.80
C ARG A 226 -10.86 -9.18 -12.68
N LEU A 227 -10.36 -8.79 -11.53
CA LEU A 227 -11.16 -8.52 -10.34
C LEU A 227 -11.00 -7.08 -9.87
N LYS A 228 -12.07 -6.54 -9.33
CA LYS A 228 -12.13 -5.27 -8.60
C LYS A 228 -13.14 -5.43 -7.46
N GLY A 229 -13.31 -4.42 -6.63
CA GLY A 229 -14.40 -4.42 -5.66
C GLY A 229 -14.07 -3.75 -4.34
N PRO A 230 -15.08 -3.55 -3.48
CA PRO A 230 -14.90 -2.87 -2.22
C PRO A 230 -14.12 -3.71 -1.20
N LEU A 231 -13.24 -3.01 -0.50
CA LEU A 231 -12.45 -3.52 0.61
C LEU A 231 -12.95 -2.93 1.93
N SER A 232 -12.95 -3.73 2.96
CA SER A 232 -13.24 -3.29 4.32
C SER A 232 -12.27 -3.91 5.32
N ALA A 233 -11.94 -3.19 6.37
CA ALA A 233 -11.19 -3.72 7.49
C ALA A 233 -12.03 -3.68 8.76
N THR A 234 -11.93 -4.73 9.54
CA THR A 234 -12.58 -4.85 10.85
C THR A 234 -11.54 -5.16 11.90
N VAL A 235 -11.50 -4.37 12.96
CA VAL A 235 -10.70 -4.65 14.15
C VAL A 235 -11.63 -5.04 15.28
N ALA A 236 -11.46 -6.26 15.77
CA ALA A 236 -12.30 -6.83 16.81
C ALA A 236 -11.52 -7.06 18.10
N SER A 237 -12.20 -6.80 19.23
CA SER A 237 -11.78 -7.12 20.60
C SER A 237 -12.79 -8.06 21.25
N GLY A 238 -12.52 -8.55 22.44
CA GLY A 238 -13.48 -9.35 23.21
C GLY A 238 -14.78 -8.61 23.60
N VAL A 239 -14.87 -7.30 23.38
CA VAL A 239 -15.97 -6.43 23.84
C VAL A 239 -16.70 -5.74 22.69
N GLY A 240 -16.13 -5.74 21.47
CA GLY A 240 -16.75 -5.08 20.32
C GLY A 240 -15.82 -5.07 19.12
N SER A 241 -16.33 -4.57 18.00
CA SER A 241 -15.58 -4.43 16.76
C SER A 241 -15.85 -3.08 16.10
N VAL A 242 -14.84 -2.59 15.39
CA VAL A 242 -14.91 -1.39 14.53
C VAL A 242 -14.66 -1.85 13.11
N SER A 243 -15.56 -1.51 12.19
CA SER A 243 -15.43 -1.82 10.77
C SER A 243 -15.45 -0.54 9.96
N VAL A 244 -14.51 -0.43 9.01
CA VAL A 244 -14.33 0.77 8.17
C VAL A 244 -14.13 0.34 6.73
N PRO A 245 -14.77 1.00 5.74
CA PRO A 245 -14.46 0.80 4.34
C PRO A 245 -13.04 1.33 4.05
N LEU A 246 -12.27 0.57 3.27
CA LEU A 246 -10.92 0.94 2.85
C LEU A 246 -10.86 1.49 1.41
N GLY A 247 -12.03 1.65 0.77
CA GLY A 247 -12.13 2.00 -0.64
C GLY A 247 -12.22 0.77 -1.54
N ASP A 248 -12.02 0.98 -2.83
CA ASP A 248 -12.12 -0.06 -3.83
C ASP A 248 -10.74 -0.59 -4.22
N LEU A 249 -10.65 -1.91 -4.39
CA LEU A 249 -9.53 -2.54 -5.05
C LEU A 249 -9.48 -2.06 -6.51
N PRO A 250 -8.36 -1.50 -7.00
CA PRO A 250 -8.20 -1.23 -8.42
C PRO A 250 -8.28 -2.54 -9.22
N GLU A 251 -8.50 -2.43 -10.52
CA GLU A 251 -8.58 -3.59 -11.40
C GLU A 251 -7.29 -4.43 -11.30
N LEU A 252 -7.41 -5.66 -10.80
CA LEU A 252 -6.31 -6.58 -10.56
C LEU A 252 -6.34 -7.69 -11.61
N LEU A 253 -5.28 -7.80 -12.38
CA LEU A 253 -5.13 -8.82 -13.43
C LEU A 253 -5.02 -10.22 -12.81
N PRO A 254 -5.34 -11.30 -13.57
CA PRO A 254 -5.03 -12.67 -13.19
C PRO A 254 -3.56 -12.82 -12.77
N GLY A 255 -3.30 -13.50 -11.66
CA GLY A 255 -1.95 -13.65 -11.10
C GLY A 255 -1.35 -12.40 -10.49
N GLY A 256 -1.98 -11.22 -10.64
CA GLY A 256 -1.52 -9.96 -10.08
C GLY A 256 -1.65 -9.91 -8.55
N ALA A 257 -0.75 -9.17 -7.91
CA ALA A 257 -0.78 -8.93 -6.46
C ALA A 257 -0.47 -7.47 -6.16
N ILE A 258 -1.17 -6.91 -5.17
CA ILE A 258 -0.98 -5.54 -4.71
C ILE A 258 -0.95 -5.49 -3.18
N THR A 259 -0.02 -4.71 -2.63
CA THR A 259 0.02 -4.44 -1.19
C THR A 259 -0.58 -3.08 -0.90
N LEU A 260 -1.60 -3.08 -0.04
CA LEU A 260 -2.36 -1.91 0.34
C LEU A 260 -2.23 -1.65 1.85
N THR A 261 -2.46 -0.40 2.23
CA THR A 261 -2.53 0.01 3.63
C THR A 261 -3.82 0.76 3.88
N GLY A 262 -4.40 0.55 5.05
CA GLY A 262 -5.60 1.25 5.47
C GLY A 262 -5.55 1.56 6.96
N THR A 263 -6.37 2.51 7.41
CA THR A 263 -6.44 2.91 8.81
C THR A 263 -7.85 2.69 9.34
N VAL A 264 -7.95 1.98 10.45
CA VAL A 264 -9.19 1.79 11.21
C VAL A 264 -9.11 2.68 12.45
N SER A 265 -9.87 3.75 12.46
CA SER A 265 -9.91 4.70 13.58
C SER A 265 -10.94 4.30 14.63
N GLY A 266 -10.75 4.78 15.87
CA GLY A 266 -11.69 4.53 16.94
C GLY A 266 -11.53 3.19 17.64
N VAL A 267 -10.37 2.55 17.53
CA VAL A 267 -10.07 1.26 18.13
C VAL A 267 -9.72 1.43 19.61
N ALA A 268 -10.45 0.73 20.49
CA ALA A 268 -10.15 0.72 21.91
C ALA A 268 -8.91 -0.13 22.24
N PRO A 269 -8.01 0.34 23.13
CA PRO A 269 -6.78 -0.38 23.49
C PRO A 269 -7.06 -1.48 24.52
N LEU A 270 -7.61 -2.61 24.06
CA LEU A 270 -8.04 -3.72 24.90
C LEU A 270 -7.07 -4.92 24.89
N GLY A 271 -5.80 -4.67 24.66
CA GLY A 271 -4.75 -5.70 24.65
C GLY A 271 -4.64 -6.40 23.31
N TRP A 272 -4.95 -7.69 23.25
CA TRP A 272 -4.89 -8.50 22.03
C TRP A 272 -6.12 -8.27 21.16
N LEU A 273 -5.92 -7.80 19.93
CA LEU A 273 -6.97 -7.51 18.97
C LEU A 273 -6.77 -8.35 17.70
N ARG A 274 -7.88 -8.67 17.02
CA ARG A 274 -7.87 -9.31 15.71
C ARG A 274 -8.23 -8.27 14.66
N ALA A 275 -7.39 -8.14 13.64
CA ALA A 275 -7.69 -7.39 12.43
C ALA A 275 -8.08 -8.37 11.32
N SER A 276 -9.18 -8.11 10.64
CA SER A 276 -9.60 -8.84 9.45
C SER A 276 -9.84 -7.89 8.30
N VAL A 277 -9.37 -8.25 7.13
CA VAL A 277 -9.64 -7.51 5.88
C VAL A 277 -10.51 -8.39 5.02
N THR A 278 -11.56 -7.81 4.45
CA THR A 278 -12.52 -8.50 3.58
C THR A 278 -12.61 -7.76 2.25
N LEU A 279 -12.46 -8.50 1.17
CA LEU A 279 -12.74 -8.06 -0.20
C LEU A 279 -14.04 -8.72 -0.65
N THR A 280 -14.93 -7.91 -1.24
CA THR A 280 -16.08 -8.40 -1.99
C THR A 280 -15.75 -8.32 -3.49
N PRO A 281 -15.22 -9.39 -4.08
CA PRO A 281 -14.71 -9.33 -5.44
C PRO A 281 -15.86 -9.20 -6.44
N VAL A 282 -15.64 -8.37 -7.47
CA VAL A 282 -16.51 -8.21 -8.62
C VAL A 282 -15.69 -8.45 -9.88
N VAL A 283 -16.18 -9.31 -10.77
CA VAL A 283 -15.54 -9.56 -12.06
C VAL A 283 -15.67 -8.31 -12.94
N ALA A 284 -14.56 -7.86 -13.52
CA ALA A 284 -14.59 -6.77 -14.50
C ALA A 284 -15.29 -7.23 -15.77
N THR A 285 -16.29 -6.48 -16.19
CA THR A 285 -17.07 -6.79 -17.41
C THR A 285 -16.37 -6.19 -18.62
N PRO A 286 -16.12 -6.97 -19.69
CA PRO A 286 -15.62 -6.42 -20.95
C PRO A 286 -16.53 -5.35 -21.53
N ALA A 287 -15.93 -4.29 -22.07
CA ALA A 287 -16.68 -3.16 -22.64
C ALA A 287 -17.52 -3.57 -23.88
N SER A 288 -17.07 -4.60 -24.60
CA SER A 288 -17.73 -5.16 -25.78
C SER A 288 -18.96 -6.03 -25.45
N THR A 289 -19.15 -6.38 -24.16
CA THR A 289 -20.25 -7.26 -23.75
C THR A 289 -21.40 -6.42 -23.20
N THR A 290 -22.44 -6.21 -23.98
CA THR A 290 -23.75 -5.88 -23.42
C THR A 290 -24.28 -7.16 -22.76
N LEU A 291 -24.09 -7.26 -21.44
CA LEU A 291 -24.72 -8.34 -20.68
C LEU A 291 -26.24 -8.19 -20.86
N PRO A 292 -26.97 -9.25 -21.28
CA PRO A 292 -28.41 -9.20 -21.21
C PRO A 292 -28.83 -8.94 -19.77
N ASP A 293 -29.81 -8.06 -19.56
CA ASP A 293 -30.41 -7.81 -18.26
C ASP A 293 -30.74 -9.13 -17.58
N GLY A 294 -30.06 -9.45 -16.47
CA GLY A 294 -30.27 -10.70 -15.74
C GLY A 294 -29.17 -11.76 -15.89
N ALA A 295 -28.08 -11.52 -16.63
CA ALA A 295 -26.89 -12.36 -16.54
C ALA A 295 -26.29 -12.18 -15.14
N ALA A 296 -26.64 -13.08 -14.24
CA ALA A 296 -26.17 -13.11 -12.88
C ALA A 296 -24.64 -13.15 -12.91
N SER A 297 -24.01 -12.11 -12.39
CA SER A 297 -22.61 -12.19 -11.99
C SER A 297 -22.50 -13.40 -11.07
N HIS A 298 -21.72 -14.39 -11.45
CA HIS A 298 -21.47 -15.54 -10.59
C HIS A 298 -21.01 -15.00 -9.25
N PRO A 299 -21.63 -15.40 -8.11
CA PRO A 299 -21.21 -14.90 -6.81
C PRO A 299 -19.75 -15.29 -6.61
N VAL A 300 -18.89 -14.30 -6.60
CA VAL A 300 -17.46 -14.51 -6.29
C VAL A 300 -17.35 -14.70 -4.79
N PRO A 301 -16.66 -15.75 -4.32
CA PRO A 301 -16.46 -15.94 -2.89
C PRO A 301 -15.76 -14.72 -2.27
N LEU A 302 -16.20 -14.31 -1.07
CA LEU A 302 -15.52 -13.28 -0.30
C LEU A 302 -14.09 -13.74 0.01
N ALA A 303 -13.13 -12.87 -0.25
CA ALA A 303 -11.75 -13.09 0.20
C ALA A 303 -11.56 -12.41 1.55
N THR A 304 -11.04 -13.17 2.53
CA THR A 304 -10.75 -12.64 3.87
C THR A 304 -9.33 -12.98 4.27
N GLY A 305 -8.67 -12.01 4.92
CA GLY A 305 -7.36 -12.20 5.53
C GLY A 305 -7.40 -11.76 6.98
N GLU A 306 -6.67 -12.45 7.86
CA GLU A 306 -6.64 -12.15 9.29
C GLU A 306 -5.22 -11.86 9.76
N GLY A 307 -5.12 -10.94 10.71
CA GLY A 307 -3.90 -10.60 11.42
C GLY A 307 -4.20 -10.23 12.88
N HIS A 308 -3.16 -10.12 13.67
CA HIS A 308 -3.29 -9.77 15.07
C HIS A 308 -2.44 -8.56 15.42
N LEU A 309 -2.89 -7.79 16.42
CA LEU A 309 -2.13 -6.65 16.92
C LEU A 309 -2.27 -6.51 18.43
N TRP A 310 -1.25 -5.90 19.04
CA TRP A 310 -1.27 -5.52 20.44
C TRP A 310 -1.61 -4.05 20.59
N ALA A 311 -2.73 -3.76 21.28
CA ALA A 311 -3.17 -2.41 21.60
C ALA A 311 -3.01 -2.17 23.11
N VAL A 312 -1.80 -1.77 23.54
CA VAL A 312 -1.49 -1.56 24.95
C VAL A 312 -1.90 -0.16 25.40
N PRO A 313 -2.76 -0.02 26.40
CA PRO A 313 -3.19 1.27 26.92
C PRO A 313 -2.12 1.90 27.84
N TRP A 314 -1.01 2.34 27.30
CA TRP A 314 0.14 2.85 28.08
C TRP A 314 -0.22 3.99 29.01
N SER A 315 -1.07 4.90 28.57
CA SER A 315 -1.56 6.03 29.39
C SER A 315 -2.42 5.58 30.56
N ALA A 316 -3.30 4.58 30.36
CA ALA A 316 -4.11 4.00 31.41
C ALA A 316 -3.26 3.22 32.42
N LEU A 317 -2.26 2.46 31.94
CA LEU A 317 -1.30 1.75 32.80
C LEU A 317 -0.45 2.71 33.63
N ALA A 318 0.02 3.81 33.03
CA ALA A 318 0.75 4.86 33.74
C ALA A 318 -0.11 5.50 34.83
N LEU A 319 -1.36 5.85 34.51
CA LEU A 319 -2.31 6.40 35.48
C LEU A 319 -2.61 5.42 36.62
N ALA A 320 -2.86 4.15 36.31
CA ALA A 320 -3.09 3.11 37.31
C ALA A 320 -1.87 2.95 38.24
N THR A 321 -0.67 2.95 37.69
CA THR A 321 0.58 2.87 38.45
C THR A 321 0.75 4.06 39.40
N LEU A 322 0.45 5.29 38.92
CA LEU A 322 0.47 6.49 39.72
C LEU A 322 -0.55 6.42 40.86
N LEU A 323 -1.78 5.97 40.59
CA LEU A 323 -2.83 5.83 41.59
C LEU A 323 -2.43 4.80 42.67
N VAL A 324 -1.93 3.64 42.27
CA VAL A 324 -1.45 2.62 43.20
C VAL A 324 -0.31 3.17 44.07
N GLY A 325 0.66 3.86 43.44
CA GLY A 325 1.77 4.53 44.14
C GLY A 325 1.27 5.57 45.16
N ALA A 326 0.29 6.38 44.79
CA ALA A 326 -0.32 7.37 45.69
C ALA A 326 -1.03 6.72 46.89
N VAL A 327 -1.79 5.65 46.64
CA VAL A 327 -2.47 4.88 47.73
C VAL A 327 -1.47 4.24 48.67
N LEU A 328 -0.43 3.61 48.14
CA LEU A 328 0.63 3.00 48.95
C LEU A 328 1.42 4.06 49.74
N GLY A 329 1.74 5.19 49.14
CA GLY A 329 2.37 6.32 49.79
C GLY A 329 1.52 6.88 50.91
N TRP A 330 0.22 7.11 50.67
CA TRP A 330 -0.71 7.57 51.65
C TRP A 330 -0.85 6.59 52.83
N ARG A 331 -0.94 5.28 52.56
CA ARG A 331 -0.96 4.25 53.60
C ARG A 331 0.32 4.27 54.43
N ALA A 332 1.48 4.39 53.77
CA ALA A 332 2.77 4.47 54.47
C ALA A 332 2.88 5.73 55.35
N LEU A 333 2.40 6.88 54.87
CA LEU A 333 2.37 8.13 55.64
C LEU A 333 1.43 8.02 56.85
N ARG A 334 0.24 7.45 56.67
CA ARG A 334 -0.69 7.21 57.78
C ARG A 334 -0.13 6.25 58.84
N ARG A 335 0.54 5.17 58.43
CA ARG A 335 1.23 4.25 59.34
C ARG A 335 2.32 4.98 60.15
N ARG A 336 3.13 5.81 59.49
CA ARG A 336 4.18 6.60 60.12
C ARG A 336 3.60 7.63 61.08
N ALA A 337 2.50 8.25 60.74
CA ALA A 337 1.81 9.21 61.63
C ALA A 337 1.24 8.54 62.86
N ARG A 338 0.63 7.34 62.74
CA ARG A 338 0.14 6.55 63.91
C ARG A 338 1.30 6.17 64.83
N VAL A 339 2.41 5.59 64.34
CA VAL A 339 3.55 5.24 65.13
C VAL A 339 4.17 6.43 65.88
N ARG A 340 4.20 7.62 65.22
CA ARG A 340 4.69 8.85 65.83
C ARG A 340 3.74 9.34 66.92
N PHE A 341 2.42 9.21 66.72
CA PHE A 341 1.41 9.59 67.70
C PHE A 341 1.47 8.64 68.91
N GLU A 342 1.56 7.33 68.70
CA GLU A 342 1.73 6.35 69.79
C GLU A 342 2.99 6.61 70.59
N ALA A 343 4.12 6.86 69.93
CA ALA A 343 5.37 7.20 70.64
C ALA A 343 5.29 8.54 71.40
N ALA A 344 4.54 9.51 70.91
CA ALA A 344 4.33 10.80 71.62
C ALA A 344 3.42 10.62 72.83
N VAL A 345 2.41 9.75 72.74
CA VAL A 345 1.53 9.41 73.89
C VAL A 345 2.28 8.67 74.97
N ASP A 346 3.11 7.65 74.58
CA ASP A 346 3.95 6.90 75.50
C ASP A 346 4.97 7.80 76.20
N ALA A 347 5.60 8.72 75.49
CA ALA A 347 6.53 9.68 76.08
C ALA A 347 5.81 10.67 77.05
N ALA A 348 4.57 11.07 76.78
CA ALA A 348 3.80 11.92 77.67
C ALA A 348 3.33 11.17 78.90
N LEU A 349 3.05 9.89 78.81
CA LEU A 349 2.68 9.04 79.95
C LEU A 349 3.92 8.73 80.84
N ALA A 350 5.08 8.56 80.31
CA ALA A 350 6.32 8.33 81.04
C ALA A 350 6.86 9.59 81.76
N ALA A 351 6.40 10.77 81.41
CA ALA A 351 6.78 12.05 82.01
C ALA A 351 5.85 12.48 83.21
N ARG A 352 4.87 11.67 83.49
CA ARG A 352 4.01 11.82 84.71
C ARG A 352 4.45 10.87 85.84
#